data_40f7cb542bcfce1573e33b9a93549bb8
#
_entry.id   40f7cb542bcfce1573e33b9a93549bb8
#
_cell.length_a   1.000
_cell.length_b   1.000
_cell.length_c   1.000
_cell.angle_alpha   90.00
_cell.angle_beta   90.00
_cell.angle_gamma   90.00
#
_symmetry.space_group_name_H-M   'P 1'
#
loop_
_entity.id
_entity.type
_entity.pdbx_description
1 polymer ?
#
loop_
_entity_poly.entity_id
_entity_poly.type
_entity_poly.pdbx_seq_one_letter_code
_entity_poly.pdbx_strand_id
1 'polypeptide(L)'
;MKTIAYIEDDPDMIDLVSIILQKHGYRVAGFTESREIVSKLESLRPELILLDLMMPHVDGIEVYREIKSREQMADTPVIIISAMKRAVEEIEKEGEVKVEACLVKPFTIGELLETVNRVIGRVD
;
A
#
# COMPACT_ATOMS: atom_id res chain seq x y z
N MET A 1 9.77 12.01 10.07
CA MET A 1 9.11 11.87 8.75
C MET A 1 8.62 10.45 8.60
N LYS A 2 7.34 10.29 8.30
CA LYS A 2 6.76 8.95 8.13
C LYS A 2 7.16 8.35 6.79
N THR A 3 7.46 7.06 6.81
CA THR A 3 7.87 6.30 5.63
C THR A 3 6.71 5.48 5.09
N ILE A 4 6.45 5.62 3.81
CA ILE A 4 5.42 4.86 3.09
C ILE A 4 6.13 3.91 2.13
N ALA A 5 5.79 2.63 2.21
CA ALA A 5 6.25 1.65 1.24
C ALA A 5 5.19 1.52 0.15
N TYR A 6 5.61 1.56 -1.10
CA TYR A 6 4.67 1.44 -2.23
C TYR A 6 5.09 0.25 -3.10
N ILE A 7 4.23 -0.75 -3.15
CA ILE A 7 4.45 -1.96 -3.94
C ILE A 7 3.62 -1.86 -5.21
N GLU A 8 4.28 -1.68 -6.34
CA GLU A 8 3.69 -1.44 -7.64
C GLU A 8 4.67 -1.86 -8.72
N ASP A 9 4.20 -2.54 -9.76
CA ASP A 9 5.08 -3.01 -10.84
C ASP A 9 5.43 -1.92 -11.86
N ASP A 10 4.68 -0.82 -11.91
CA ASP A 10 4.93 0.28 -12.83
C ASP A 10 5.83 1.34 -12.18
N PRO A 11 7.09 1.46 -12.63
CA PRO A 11 8.01 2.42 -12.03
C PRO A 11 7.58 3.88 -12.24
N ASP A 12 6.85 4.17 -13.33
CA ASP A 12 6.36 5.53 -13.56
C ASP A 12 5.32 5.93 -12.53
N MET A 13 4.45 4.98 -12.13
CA MET A 13 3.48 5.22 -11.06
C MET A 13 4.19 5.43 -9.72
N ILE A 14 5.23 4.66 -9.44
CA ILE A 14 6.00 4.83 -8.22
C ILE A 14 6.62 6.23 -8.18
N ASP A 15 7.21 6.67 -9.29
CA ASP A 15 7.82 8.00 -9.38
C ASP A 15 6.79 9.10 -9.15
N LEU A 16 5.64 9.01 -9.83
CA LEU A 16 4.59 10.01 -9.70
C LEU A 16 4.05 10.11 -8.27
N VAL A 17 3.69 8.98 -7.69
CA VAL A 17 3.14 8.94 -6.34
C VAL A 17 4.20 9.39 -5.32
N SER A 18 5.45 9.00 -5.53
CA SER A 18 6.56 9.42 -4.66
C SER A 18 6.73 10.94 -4.64
N ILE A 19 6.69 11.57 -5.81
CA ILE A 19 6.81 13.02 -5.92
C ILE A 19 5.67 13.71 -5.14
N ILE A 20 4.46 13.24 -5.32
CA ILE A 20 3.28 13.81 -4.65
C ILE A 20 3.41 13.67 -3.12
N LEU A 21 3.71 12.48 -2.64
CA LEU A 21 3.78 12.22 -1.21
C LEU A 21 4.97 12.93 -0.55
N GLN A 22 6.11 12.99 -1.24
CA GLN A 22 7.29 13.71 -0.72
C GLN A 22 7.00 15.19 -0.54
N LYS A 23 6.24 15.81 -1.43
CA LYS A 23 5.84 17.21 -1.29
C LYS A 23 4.97 17.45 -0.05
N HIS A 24 4.34 16.39 0.45
CA HIS A 24 3.46 16.48 1.63
C HIS A 24 4.14 15.93 2.89
N GLY A 25 5.46 15.79 2.88
CA GLY A 25 6.22 15.46 4.07
C GLY A 25 6.42 13.97 4.35
N TYR A 26 6.12 13.11 3.37
CA TYR A 26 6.33 11.67 3.53
C TYR A 26 7.61 11.22 2.82
N ARG A 27 8.20 10.16 3.35
CA ARG A 27 9.29 9.45 2.67
C ARG A 27 8.67 8.25 1.97
N VAL A 28 9.06 7.98 0.72
CA VAL A 28 8.48 6.87 -0.05
C VAL A 28 9.58 5.91 -0.48
N ALA A 29 9.37 4.63 -0.22
CA ALA A 29 10.21 3.56 -0.72
C ALA A 29 9.37 2.72 -1.68
N GLY A 30 9.79 2.66 -2.95
CA GLY A 30 9.07 1.93 -3.98
C GLY A 30 9.65 0.54 -4.23
N PHE A 31 8.78 -0.42 -4.48
CA PHE A 31 9.17 -1.79 -4.78
C PHE A 31 8.42 -2.26 -6.02
N THR A 32 9.15 -2.61 -7.06
CA THR A 32 8.55 -3.07 -8.33
C THR A 32 8.43 -4.58 -8.41
N GLU A 33 9.07 -5.30 -7.51
CA GLU A 33 9.05 -6.76 -7.47
C GLU A 33 8.53 -7.25 -6.13
N SER A 34 7.92 -8.44 -6.16
CA SER A 34 7.40 -9.07 -4.96
C SER A 34 8.38 -10.02 -4.28
N ARG A 35 9.48 -10.37 -4.97
CA ARG A 35 10.45 -11.30 -4.40
C ARG A 35 11.04 -10.74 -3.11
N GLU A 36 10.91 -11.51 -2.03
CA GLU A 36 11.41 -11.12 -0.71
C GLU A 36 10.85 -9.80 -0.19
N ILE A 37 9.70 -9.38 -0.75
CA ILE A 37 9.11 -8.07 -0.41
C ILE A 37 8.79 -7.97 1.09
N VAL A 38 8.26 -9.02 1.68
CA VAL A 38 7.85 -8.98 3.08
C VAL A 38 9.07 -8.81 3.99
N SER A 39 10.17 -9.50 3.69
CA SER A 39 11.41 -9.34 4.45
C SER A 39 11.98 -7.92 4.31
N LYS A 40 11.90 -7.35 3.11
CA LYS A 40 12.34 -5.98 2.87
C LYS A 40 11.49 -4.98 3.63
N LEU A 41 10.18 -5.21 3.68
CA LEU A 41 9.26 -4.37 4.43
C LEU A 41 9.54 -4.42 5.94
N GLU A 42 9.83 -5.61 6.47
CA GLU A 42 10.20 -5.74 7.88
C GLU A 42 11.43 -4.92 8.23
N SER A 43 12.43 -4.93 7.35
CA SER A 43 13.66 -4.16 7.55
C SER A 43 13.41 -2.65 7.46
N LEU A 44 12.53 -2.24 6.56
CA LEU A 44 12.21 -0.84 6.34
C LEU A 44 11.39 -0.25 7.49
N ARG A 45 10.50 -1.04 8.07
CA ARG A 45 9.55 -0.61 9.11
C ARG A 45 8.72 0.61 8.71
N PRO A 46 7.96 0.50 7.59
CA PRO A 46 7.14 1.64 7.15
C PRO A 46 5.97 1.88 8.09
N GLU A 47 5.50 3.11 8.14
CA GLU A 47 4.28 3.46 8.87
C GLU A 47 3.02 3.18 8.07
N LEU A 48 3.16 3.01 6.75
CA LEU A 48 2.05 2.72 5.85
C LEU A 48 2.56 1.92 4.65
N ILE A 49 1.74 0.98 4.18
CA ILE A 49 2.04 0.22 2.97
C ILE A 49 0.93 0.47 1.95
N LEU A 50 1.32 0.88 0.75
CA LEU A 50 0.43 0.95 -0.41
C LEU A 50 0.70 -0.30 -1.23
N LEU A 51 -0.31 -1.12 -1.42
CA LEU A 51 -0.16 -2.42 -2.09
C LEU A 51 -1.09 -2.52 -3.30
N ASP A 52 -0.52 -2.59 -4.49
CA ASP A 52 -1.27 -2.86 -5.71
C ASP A 52 -1.58 -4.35 -5.80
N LEU A 53 -2.85 -4.70 -5.91
CA LEU A 53 -3.27 -6.10 -6.03
C LEU A 53 -3.07 -6.68 -7.43
N MET A 54 -2.99 -5.83 -8.43
CA MET A 54 -2.98 -6.24 -9.83
C MET A 54 -1.59 -6.22 -10.46
N MET A 55 -0.66 -6.93 -9.84
CA MET A 55 0.68 -7.06 -10.40
C MET A 55 0.82 -8.41 -11.11
N PRO A 56 1.43 -8.45 -12.33
CA PRO A 56 1.69 -9.70 -13.02
C PRO A 56 2.53 -10.64 -12.16
N HIS A 57 2.19 -11.93 -12.18
CA HIS A 57 2.93 -12.99 -11.48
C HIS A 57 2.95 -12.84 -9.95
N VAL A 58 2.10 -11.98 -9.40
CA VAL A 58 2.03 -11.76 -7.95
C VAL A 58 0.60 -11.86 -7.49
N ASP A 59 0.36 -12.66 -6.46
CA ASP A 59 -0.92 -12.66 -5.78
C ASP A 59 -0.86 -11.62 -4.66
N GLY A 60 -1.41 -10.44 -4.93
CA GLY A 60 -1.42 -9.34 -3.97
C GLY A 60 -2.13 -9.68 -2.66
N ILE A 61 -3.13 -10.55 -2.74
CA ILE A 61 -3.87 -10.98 -1.54
C ILE A 61 -2.97 -11.82 -0.64
N GLU A 62 -2.17 -12.71 -1.22
CA GLU A 62 -1.20 -13.49 -0.45
C GLU A 62 -0.13 -12.60 0.17
N VAL A 63 0.35 -11.60 -0.57
CA VAL A 63 1.29 -10.62 -0.03
C VAL A 63 0.67 -9.90 1.17
N TYR A 64 -0.57 -9.49 1.06
CA TYR A 64 -1.30 -8.85 2.15
C TYR A 64 -1.38 -9.76 3.38
N ARG A 65 -1.79 -11.01 3.18
CA ARG A 65 -1.89 -11.98 4.26
C ARG A 65 -0.54 -12.22 4.95
N GLU A 66 0.51 -12.34 4.15
CA GLU A 66 1.87 -12.52 4.68
C GLU A 66 2.32 -11.33 5.50
N ILE A 67 2.06 -10.11 5.04
CA ILE A 67 2.36 -8.89 5.79
C ILE A 67 1.66 -8.94 7.15
N LYS A 68 0.36 -9.22 7.15
CA LYS A 68 -0.44 -9.23 8.37
C LYS A 68 -0.10 -10.39 9.31
N SER A 69 0.51 -11.45 8.79
CA SER A 69 0.94 -12.60 9.60
C SER A 69 2.24 -12.33 10.37
N ARG A 70 2.99 -11.31 9.96
CA ARG A 70 4.25 -10.96 10.62
C ARG A 70 3.97 -10.09 11.84
N GLU A 71 4.44 -10.54 13.00
CA GLU A 71 4.20 -9.83 14.26
C GLU A 71 4.59 -8.36 14.21
N GLN A 72 5.73 -8.06 13.57
CA GLN A 72 6.24 -6.70 13.49
C GLN A 72 5.42 -5.78 12.59
N MET A 73 4.60 -6.35 11.70
CA MET A 73 3.82 -5.59 10.74
C MET A 73 2.31 -5.82 10.86
N ALA A 74 1.88 -6.61 11.83
CA ALA A 74 0.46 -6.92 11.99
C ALA A 74 -0.41 -5.66 12.15
N ASP A 75 0.12 -4.65 12.81
CA ASP A 75 -0.59 -3.39 13.05
C ASP A 75 -0.27 -2.30 12.02
N THR A 76 0.63 -2.58 11.08
CA THR A 76 0.97 -1.60 10.03
C THR A 76 -0.22 -1.47 9.08
N PRO A 77 -0.77 -0.26 8.91
CA PRO A 77 -1.90 -0.10 7.99
C PRO A 77 -1.49 -0.33 6.54
N VAL A 78 -2.40 -0.94 5.79
CA VAL A 78 -2.20 -1.22 4.37
C VAL A 78 -3.36 -0.62 3.59
N ILE A 79 -3.04 0.22 2.61
CA ILE A 79 -4.02 0.72 1.66
C ILE A 79 -3.92 -0.16 0.42
N ILE A 80 -5.01 -0.81 0.08
CA ILE A 80 -5.10 -1.65 -1.10
C ILE A 80 -5.39 -0.77 -2.32
N ILE A 81 -4.63 -0.97 -3.38
CA ILE A 81 -4.83 -0.25 -4.65
C ILE A 81 -5.21 -1.30 -5.70
N SER A 82 -6.29 -1.06 -6.43
CA SER A 82 -6.73 -1.98 -7.47
C SER A 82 -7.51 -1.25 -8.56
N ALA A 83 -7.36 -1.72 -9.80
CA ALA A 83 -8.19 -1.27 -10.91
C ALA A 83 -9.58 -1.90 -10.86
N MET A 84 -9.77 -2.93 -10.04
CA MET A 84 -11.03 -3.65 -9.92
C MET A 84 -11.62 -3.51 -8.53
N LYS A 85 -12.64 -2.65 -8.42
CA LYS A 85 -13.37 -2.46 -7.17
C LYS A 85 -13.92 -3.77 -6.61
N ARG A 86 -14.33 -4.67 -7.50
CA ARG A 86 -14.89 -5.97 -7.11
C ARG A 86 -13.90 -6.82 -6.32
N ALA A 87 -12.61 -6.77 -6.67
CA ALA A 87 -11.59 -7.53 -5.96
C ALA A 87 -11.48 -7.08 -4.50
N VAL A 88 -11.57 -5.80 -4.25
CA VAL A 88 -11.52 -5.23 -2.90
C VAL A 88 -12.76 -5.66 -2.11
N GLU A 89 -13.94 -5.61 -2.72
CA GLU A 89 -15.19 -6.01 -2.09
C GLU A 89 -15.17 -7.50 -1.70
N GLU A 90 -14.60 -8.35 -2.54
CA GLU A 90 -14.49 -9.78 -2.26
C GLU A 90 -13.58 -10.05 -1.06
N ILE A 91 -12.47 -9.34 -0.95
CA ILE A 91 -11.56 -9.46 0.18
C ILE A 91 -12.28 -9.10 1.48
N GLU A 92 -13.04 -8.02 1.47
CA GLU A 92 -13.78 -7.58 2.64
C GLU A 92 -14.89 -8.56 3.04
N LYS A 93 -15.55 -9.18 2.05
CA LYS A 93 -16.63 -10.14 2.29
C LYS A 93 -16.15 -11.43 2.95
N GLU A 94 -14.94 -11.86 2.64
CA GLU A 94 -14.38 -13.09 3.21
C GLU A 94 -14.08 -12.96 4.70
N GLY A 95 -14.12 -11.74 5.24
CA GLY A 95 -13.98 -11.50 6.66
C GLY A 95 -12.60 -11.78 7.24
N GLU A 96 -11.70 -12.32 6.44
CA GLU A 96 -10.33 -12.64 6.87
C GLU A 96 -9.43 -11.41 6.86
N VAL A 97 -9.83 -10.37 6.14
CA VAL A 97 -8.97 -9.22 5.91
C VAL A 97 -9.76 -7.96 6.22
N LYS A 98 -9.33 -7.27 7.26
CA LYS A 98 -9.85 -5.96 7.57
C LYS A 98 -8.96 -4.94 6.88
N VAL A 99 -9.40 -4.49 5.71
CA VAL A 99 -8.68 -3.49 4.92
C VAL A 99 -8.91 -2.11 5.53
N GLU A 100 -7.86 -1.42 5.90
CA GLU A 100 -7.95 -0.09 6.49
C GLU A 100 -8.52 0.92 5.49
N ALA A 101 -8.13 0.79 4.22
CA ALA A 101 -8.64 1.64 3.15
C ALA A 101 -8.31 1.05 1.79
N CYS A 102 -8.99 1.52 0.76
CA CYS A 102 -8.70 1.12 -0.61
C CYS A 102 -8.77 2.32 -1.56
N LEU A 103 -8.00 2.23 -2.63
CA LEU A 103 -8.02 3.20 -3.73
C LEU A 103 -8.27 2.44 -5.02
N VAL A 104 -9.23 2.91 -5.80
CA VAL A 104 -9.56 2.32 -7.11
C VAL A 104 -8.86 3.13 -8.19
N LYS A 105 -8.13 2.46 -9.07
CA LYS A 105 -7.47 3.10 -10.22
C LYS A 105 -8.49 3.39 -11.32
N PRO A 106 -8.40 4.53 -12.00
CA PRO A 106 -7.51 5.65 -11.71
C PRO A 106 -8.01 6.47 -10.50
N PHE A 107 -7.08 6.94 -9.68
CA PHE A 107 -7.41 7.83 -8.57
C PHE A 107 -6.80 9.21 -8.79
N THR A 108 -7.39 10.23 -8.19
CA THR A 108 -6.88 11.59 -8.26
C THR A 108 -5.82 11.82 -7.17
N ILE A 109 -5.03 12.86 -7.34
CA ILE A 109 -4.06 13.29 -6.32
C ILE A 109 -4.78 13.56 -4.99
N GLY A 110 -5.94 14.21 -5.06
CA GLY A 110 -6.75 14.50 -3.89
C GLY A 110 -7.22 13.24 -3.16
N GLU A 111 -7.67 12.24 -3.91
CA GLU A 111 -8.09 10.97 -3.33
C GLU A 111 -6.93 10.24 -2.66
N LEU A 112 -5.76 10.24 -3.29
CA LEU A 112 -4.55 9.62 -2.71
C LEU A 112 -4.20 10.30 -1.38
N LEU A 113 -4.10 11.62 -1.37
CA LEU A 113 -3.71 12.37 -0.18
C LEU A 113 -4.74 12.24 0.95
N GLU A 114 -6.02 12.33 0.60
CA GLU A 114 -7.09 12.17 1.58
C GLU A 114 -7.04 10.80 2.24
N THR A 115 -6.86 9.75 1.44
CA THR A 115 -6.81 8.38 1.94
C THR A 115 -5.59 8.17 2.84
N VAL A 116 -4.42 8.62 2.41
CA VAL A 116 -3.19 8.50 3.19
C VAL A 116 -3.33 9.25 4.52
N ASN A 117 -3.78 10.50 4.47
CA ASN A 117 -3.93 11.31 5.67
C ASN A 117 -4.95 10.73 6.65
N ARG A 118 -6.02 10.15 6.14
CA ARG A 118 -7.04 9.52 6.98
C ARG A 118 -6.50 8.30 7.71
N VAL A 119 -5.66 7.52 7.04
CA VAL A 119 -5.15 6.26 7.59
C VAL A 119 -4.03 6.48 8.60
N ILE A 120 -3.04 7.33 8.29
CA ILE A 120 -1.88 7.51 9.17
C ILE A 120 -1.81 8.88 9.84
N GLY A 121 -2.84 9.66 9.64
CA GLY A 121 -2.90 11.00 10.21
C GLY A 121 -2.01 11.99 9.48
N ARG A 122 -2.09 13.23 9.90
CA ARG A 122 -1.31 14.29 9.30
C ARG A 122 0.14 14.23 9.77
N VAL A 123 1.04 14.57 8.86
CA VAL A 123 2.44 14.76 9.21
C VAL A 123 2.56 16.16 9.83
N ASP A 124 2.90 16.17 11.07
CA ASP A 124 3.16 17.43 11.79
C ASP A 124 4.60 17.86 11.60
#